data_4d7ad1c7e7e5834987032cfc054830fa
#
_entry.id   4d7ad1c7e7e5834987032cfc054830fa
#
_cell.length_a   1.000
_cell.length_b   1.000
_cell.length_c   1.000
_cell.angle_alpha   90.00
_cell.angle_beta   90.00
_cell.angle_gamma   90.00
#
_symmetry.space_group_name_H-M   'P 1'
#
loop_
_entity.id
_entity.type
_entity.pdbx_description
1 polymer ?
#
loop_
_entity_poly.entity_id
_entity_poly.type
_entity_poly.pdbx_seq_one_letter_code
_entity_poly.pdbx_strand_id
1 'polypeptide(L)'
;MSQLTINEKKQTDVQLMQTAEQIVTKMANETTLFPAPVPALTVLEAALVAFRNSATEAAYRDKRAILIRKQKRQELVYILKELGKYVDTVAGNDDTIVLAAGFNIKKTSSSYAGLVPKAQRPIAEPSQVGSGRVTLKTDAWAGARMYQYQFRPKGSELE
;
A
#
# COMPACT_ATOMS: atom_id res chain seq x y z
N MET A 1 0.72 -16.06 -4.35
CA MET A 1 0.02 -14.84 -3.84
C MET A 1 0.58 -13.66 -4.61
N SER A 2 -0.27 -12.77 -5.13
CA SER A 2 0.19 -11.59 -5.86
C SER A 2 1.06 -10.72 -4.97
N GLN A 3 2.33 -10.54 -5.34
CA GLN A 3 3.31 -9.70 -4.62
C GLN A 3 3.21 -8.23 -5.05
N LEU A 4 2.50 -7.98 -6.14
CA LEU A 4 2.38 -6.71 -6.80
C LEU A 4 1.30 -5.84 -6.15
N THR A 5 1.56 -4.55 -6.00
CA THR A 5 0.61 -3.58 -5.47
C THR A 5 0.44 -2.39 -6.42
N ILE A 6 -0.81 -2.16 -6.82
CA ILE A 6 -1.23 -0.93 -7.50
C ILE A 6 -2.06 -0.12 -6.50
N ASN A 7 -1.48 0.96 -5.95
CA ASN A 7 -2.14 1.82 -4.95
C ASN A 7 -3.12 2.81 -5.60
N GLU A 8 -4.10 2.31 -6.35
CA GLU A 8 -5.04 3.12 -7.13
C GLU A 8 -5.81 4.18 -6.33
N LYS A 9 -6.15 3.86 -5.06
CA LYS A 9 -6.95 4.76 -4.20
C LYS A 9 -6.13 5.90 -3.58
N LYS A 10 -4.81 5.74 -3.47
CA LYS A 10 -3.92 6.71 -2.84
C LYS A 10 -3.15 7.57 -3.84
N GLN A 11 -3.12 7.17 -5.12
CA GLN A 11 -2.41 7.89 -6.16
C GLN A 11 -3.25 9.03 -6.74
N THR A 12 -2.63 10.19 -6.88
CA THR A 12 -3.18 11.29 -7.68
C THR A 12 -3.17 10.93 -9.17
N ASP A 13 -3.92 11.67 -9.99
CA ASP A 13 -3.97 11.45 -11.44
C ASP A 13 -2.57 11.57 -12.07
N VAL A 14 -1.77 12.54 -11.61
CA VAL A 14 -0.38 12.74 -12.08
C VAL A 14 0.51 11.56 -11.73
N GLN A 15 0.44 11.07 -10.49
CA GLN A 15 1.21 9.91 -10.04
C GLN A 15 0.82 8.63 -10.80
N LEU A 16 -0.46 8.46 -11.09
CA LEU A 16 -0.95 7.33 -11.88
C LEU A 16 -0.40 7.36 -13.31
N MET A 17 -0.40 8.54 -13.95
CA MET A 17 0.19 8.71 -15.28
C MET A 17 1.68 8.42 -15.28
N GLN A 18 2.44 8.95 -14.33
CA GLN A 18 3.88 8.67 -14.18
C GLN A 18 4.16 7.19 -13.98
N THR A 19 3.37 6.52 -13.13
CA THR A 19 3.52 5.07 -12.91
C THR A 19 3.27 4.29 -14.19
N ALA A 20 2.22 4.63 -14.96
CA ALA A 20 1.92 3.98 -16.23
C ALA A 20 3.06 4.20 -17.27
N GLU A 21 3.59 5.42 -17.37
CA GLU A 21 4.73 5.74 -18.25
C GLU A 21 5.99 4.95 -17.87
N GLN A 22 6.29 4.84 -16.59
CA GLN A 22 7.43 4.06 -16.10
C GLN A 22 7.28 2.58 -16.45
N ILE A 23 6.08 2.01 -16.31
CA ILE A 23 5.81 0.62 -16.64
C ILE A 23 6.00 0.38 -18.15
N VAL A 24 5.43 1.25 -19.01
CA VAL A 24 5.61 1.16 -20.44
C VAL A 24 7.09 1.18 -20.81
N THR A 25 7.84 2.17 -20.32
CA THR A 25 9.26 2.35 -20.64
C THR A 25 10.09 1.15 -20.18
N LYS A 26 9.88 0.67 -18.95
CA LYS A 26 10.65 -0.44 -18.40
C LYS A 26 10.35 -1.75 -19.11
N MET A 27 9.08 -2.06 -19.34
CA MET A 27 8.71 -3.29 -20.04
C MET A 27 9.13 -3.27 -21.52
N ALA A 28 9.12 -2.11 -22.17
CA ALA A 28 9.63 -1.96 -23.53
C ALA A 28 11.16 -2.19 -23.62
N ASN A 29 11.91 -1.83 -22.59
CA ASN A 29 13.35 -2.07 -22.51
C ASN A 29 13.70 -3.53 -22.20
N GLU A 30 12.83 -4.23 -21.46
CA GLU A 30 13.05 -5.61 -21.00
C GLU A 30 12.24 -6.63 -21.80
N THR A 31 12.35 -6.56 -23.14
CA THR A 31 11.61 -7.45 -24.06
C THR A 31 11.95 -8.93 -23.89
N THR A 32 13.13 -9.24 -23.37
CA THR A 32 13.55 -10.62 -23.07
C THR A 32 12.78 -11.23 -21.91
N LEU A 33 12.45 -10.42 -20.90
CA LEU A 33 11.65 -10.85 -19.74
C LEU A 33 10.14 -10.83 -20.06
N PHE A 34 9.71 -9.88 -20.91
CA PHE A 34 8.29 -9.67 -21.24
C PHE A 34 8.05 -9.74 -22.75
N PRO A 35 8.22 -10.93 -23.39
CA PRO A 35 8.13 -11.05 -24.85
C PRO A 35 6.73 -10.81 -25.40
N ALA A 36 5.68 -11.08 -24.64
CA ALA A 36 4.28 -10.97 -25.08
C ALA A 36 3.38 -10.45 -23.94
N PRO A 37 3.47 -9.17 -23.57
CA PRO A 37 2.66 -8.64 -22.48
C PRO A 37 1.16 -8.67 -22.83
N VAL A 38 0.35 -9.10 -21.86
CA VAL A 38 -1.11 -9.14 -21.98
C VAL A 38 -1.71 -8.30 -20.85
N PRO A 39 -2.42 -7.20 -21.18
CA PRO A 39 -2.64 -6.61 -22.51
C PRO A 39 -1.36 -6.04 -23.14
N ALA A 40 -1.37 -5.84 -24.46
CA ALA A 40 -0.23 -5.27 -25.19
C ALA A 40 0.10 -3.86 -24.68
N LEU A 41 1.38 -3.49 -24.67
CA LEU A 41 1.83 -2.16 -24.20
C LEU A 41 1.19 -1.02 -24.99
N THR A 42 0.93 -1.22 -26.28
CA THR A 42 0.22 -0.25 -27.13
C THR A 42 -1.19 0.09 -26.63
N VAL A 43 -1.89 -0.88 -25.99
CA VAL A 43 -3.21 -0.66 -25.39
C VAL A 43 -3.06 0.20 -24.13
N LEU A 44 -2.02 -0.02 -23.33
CA LEU A 44 -1.73 0.81 -22.17
C LEU A 44 -1.37 2.24 -22.56
N GLU A 45 -0.54 2.42 -23.59
CA GLU A 45 -0.17 3.73 -24.14
C GLU A 45 -1.40 4.50 -24.63
N ALA A 46 -2.27 3.84 -25.41
CA ALA A 46 -3.50 4.45 -25.90
C ALA A 46 -4.43 4.90 -24.76
N ALA A 47 -4.57 4.06 -23.73
CA ALA A 47 -5.37 4.39 -22.53
C ALA A 47 -4.76 5.55 -21.74
N LEU A 48 -3.42 5.60 -21.63
CA LEU A 48 -2.69 6.69 -20.98
C LEU A 48 -2.91 8.03 -21.70
N VAL A 49 -2.82 8.05 -23.03
CA VAL A 49 -3.09 9.24 -23.85
C VAL A 49 -4.54 9.69 -23.68
N ALA A 50 -5.50 8.75 -23.76
CA ALA A 50 -6.92 9.06 -23.57
C ALA A 50 -7.21 9.63 -22.17
N PHE A 51 -6.58 9.09 -21.13
CA PHE A 51 -6.71 9.61 -19.77
C PHE A 51 -6.11 11.01 -19.64
N ARG A 52 -4.92 11.26 -20.21
CA ARG A 52 -4.24 12.57 -20.21
C ARG A 52 -5.12 13.64 -20.86
N ASN A 53 -5.68 13.35 -22.05
CA ASN A 53 -6.58 14.27 -22.75
C ASN A 53 -7.83 14.57 -21.91
N SER A 54 -8.45 13.54 -21.34
CA SER A 54 -9.64 13.73 -20.49
C SER A 54 -9.34 14.52 -19.20
N ALA A 55 -8.12 14.43 -18.65
CA ALA A 55 -7.69 15.21 -17.50
C ALA A 55 -7.55 16.70 -17.86
N THR A 56 -7.04 17.00 -19.04
CA THR A 56 -6.92 18.37 -19.57
C THR A 56 -8.29 18.99 -19.78
N GLU A 57 -9.22 18.25 -20.41
CA GLU A 57 -10.60 18.72 -20.62
C GLU A 57 -11.36 18.95 -19.29
N ALA A 58 -11.14 18.09 -18.30
CA ALA A 58 -11.77 18.22 -16.99
C ALA A 58 -11.26 19.44 -16.17
N ALA A 59 -10.16 20.08 -16.56
CA ALA A 59 -9.65 21.30 -15.93
C ALA A 59 -10.63 22.46 -16.01
N TYR A 60 -11.48 22.50 -17.02
CA TYR A 60 -12.54 23.50 -17.19
C TYR A 60 -13.76 23.29 -16.30
N ARG A 61 -13.74 22.30 -15.40
CA ARG A 61 -14.79 21.96 -14.42
C ARG A 61 -16.16 21.60 -15.02
N ASP A 62 -16.23 21.22 -16.28
CA ASP A 62 -17.44 20.66 -16.83
C ASP A 62 -17.78 19.31 -16.19
N LYS A 63 -19.03 19.14 -15.73
CA LYS A 63 -19.49 17.91 -15.07
C LYS A 63 -19.32 16.67 -15.94
N ARG A 64 -19.59 16.80 -17.26
CA ARG A 64 -19.44 15.71 -18.23
C ARG A 64 -17.97 15.32 -18.38
N ALA A 65 -17.08 16.30 -18.53
CA ALA A 65 -15.64 16.07 -18.64
C ALA A 65 -15.06 15.39 -17.38
N ILE A 66 -15.54 15.79 -16.18
CA ILE A 66 -15.15 15.14 -14.92
C ILE A 66 -15.58 13.66 -14.90
N LEU A 67 -16.77 13.33 -15.38
CA LEU A 67 -17.24 11.94 -15.45
C LEU A 67 -16.42 11.13 -16.46
N ILE A 68 -16.13 11.68 -17.65
CA ILE A 68 -15.28 11.05 -18.66
C ILE A 68 -13.89 10.78 -18.10
N ARG A 69 -13.28 11.76 -17.40
CA ARG A 69 -11.98 11.57 -16.74
C ARG A 69 -12.00 10.42 -15.74
N LYS A 70 -13.06 10.31 -14.92
CA LYS A 70 -13.20 9.20 -13.97
C LYS A 70 -13.29 7.86 -14.68
N GLN A 71 -14.03 7.79 -15.78
CA GLN A 71 -14.15 6.58 -16.59
C GLN A 71 -12.79 6.20 -17.19
N LYS A 72 -12.07 7.16 -17.81
CA LYS A 72 -10.75 6.91 -18.40
C LYS A 72 -9.71 6.50 -17.37
N ARG A 73 -9.79 7.07 -16.14
CA ARG A 73 -8.97 6.61 -15.02
C ARG A 73 -9.25 5.15 -14.68
N GLN A 74 -10.50 4.73 -14.61
CA GLN A 74 -10.87 3.34 -14.31
C GLN A 74 -10.40 2.38 -15.41
N GLU A 75 -10.52 2.75 -16.68
CA GLU A 75 -10.01 1.97 -17.81
C GLU A 75 -8.48 1.78 -17.71
N LEU A 76 -7.73 2.84 -17.44
CA LEU A 76 -6.28 2.77 -17.26
C LEU A 76 -5.90 1.87 -16.08
N VAL A 77 -6.56 2.02 -14.94
CA VAL A 77 -6.33 1.17 -13.75
C VAL A 77 -6.65 -0.30 -14.05
N TYR A 78 -7.71 -0.57 -14.80
CA TYR A 78 -8.07 -1.94 -15.19
C TYR A 78 -6.97 -2.57 -16.05
N ILE A 79 -6.48 -1.85 -17.07
CA ILE A 79 -5.39 -2.32 -17.95
C ILE A 79 -4.11 -2.58 -17.13
N LEU A 80 -3.76 -1.67 -16.21
CA LEU A 80 -2.61 -1.85 -15.30
C LEU A 80 -2.76 -3.09 -14.41
N LYS A 81 -3.97 -3.39 -13.93
CA LYS A 81 -4.23 -4.59 -13.13
C LYS A 81 -4.07 -5.87 -13.95
N GLU A 82 -4.60 -5.88 -15.17
CA GLU A 82 -4.43 -7.06 -16.06
C GLU A 82 -2.96 -7.27 -16.42
N LEU A 83 -2.25 -6.20 -16.75
CA LEU A 83 -0.82 -6.26 -17.00
C LEU A 83 -0.04 -6.73 -15.74
N GLY A 84 -0.46 -6.28 -14.55
CA GLY A 84 0.09 -6.75 -13.29
C GLY A 84 -0.07 -8.26 -13.09
N LYS A 85 -1.21 -8.84 -13.44
CA LYS A 85 -1.41 -10.30 -13.38
C LYS A 85 -0.45 -11.04 -14.31
N TYR A 86 -0.24 -10.52 -15.52
CA TYR A 86 0.76 -11.06 -16.44
C TYR A 86 2.16 -11.03 -15.82
N VAL A 87 2.57 -9.89 -15.25
CA VAL A 87 3.87 -9.74 -14.60
C VAL A 87 4.01 -10.69 -13.41
N ASP A 88 2.98 -10.84 -12.56
CA ASP A 88 2.98 -11.80 -11.45
C ASP A 88 3.17 -13.25 -11.95
N THR A 89 2.58 -13.60 -13.10
CA THR A 89 2.73 -14.93 -13.70
C THR A 89 4.15 -15.16 -14.21
N VAL A 90 4.74 -14.16 -14.87
CA VAL A 90 6.13 -14.23 -15.38
C VAL A 90 7.13 -14.23 -14.22
N ALA A 91 6.88 -13.43 -13.19
CA ALA A 91 7.78 -13.28 -12.04
C ALA A 91 7.88 -14.56 -11.19
N GLY A 92 6.80 -15.36 -11.07
CA GLY A 92 6.82 -16.64 -10.35
C GLY A 92 7.31 -16.56 -8.90
N ASN A 93 7.13 -15.44 -8.21
CA ASN A 93 7.63 -15.04 -6.88
C ASN A 93 9.01 -14.36 -6.88
N ASP A 94 9.56 -13.98 -8.01
CA ASP A 94 10.80 -13.20 -8.07
C ASP A 94 10.47 -11.69 -8.05
N ASP A 95 10.79 -11.05 -6.93
CA ASP A 95 10.58 -9.62 -6.71
C ASP A 95 11.41 -8.75 -7.68
N THR A 96 12.55 -9.26 -8.19
CA THR A 96 13.41 -8.51 -9.11
C THR A 96 12.73 -8.31 -10.46
N ILE A 97 11.99 -9.30 -10.94
CA ILE A 97 11.23 -9.22 -12.20
C ILE A 97 10.06 -8.24 -12.06
N VAL A 98 9.38 -8.21 -10.91
CA VAL A 98 8.31 -7.24 -10.64
C VAL A 98 8.84 -5.81 -10.67
N LEU A 99 10.01 -5.57 -10.07
CA LEU A 99 10.67 -4.25 -10.09
C LEU A 99 11.20 -3.88 -11.49
N ALA A 100 11.69 -4.86 -12.26
CA ALA A 100 12.11 -4.65 -13.65
C ALA A 100 10.93 -4.19 -14.53
N ALA A 101 9.73 -4.72 -14.30
CA ALA A 101 8.50 -4.27 -14.97
C ALA A 101 8.02 -2.87 -14.54
N GLY A 102 8.58 -2.30 -13.46
CA GLY A 102 8.19 -0.99 -12.94
C GLY A 102 7.05 -1.00 -11.93
N PHE A 103 6.61 -2.16 -11.50
CA PHE A 103 5.60 -2.28 -10.45
C PHE A 103 6.21 -2.21 -9.05
N ASN A 104 5.40 -1.83 -8.08
CA ASN A 104 5.78 -1.83 -6.68
C ASN A 104 5.42 -3.17 -6.03
N ILE A 105 6.31 -3.63 -5.15
CA ILE A 105 6.09 -4.85 -4.38
C ILE A 105 5.22 -4.54 -3.15
N LYS A 106 4.32 -5.44 -2.83
CA LYS A 106 3.54 -5.38 -1.61
C LYS A 106 4.46 -5.57 -0.41
N LYS A 107 4.56 -4.58 0.45
CA LYS A 107 5.27 -4.73 1.73
C LYS A 107 4.64 -5.89 2.50
N THR A 108 5.42 -6.91 2.79
CA THR A 108 5.04 -7.96 3.73
C THR A 108 4.82 -7.29 5.09
N SER A 109 3.61 -7.39 5.63
CA SER A 109 3.40 -6.95 7.01
C SER A 109 4.22 -7.87 7.91
N SER A 110 5.10 -7.30 8.71
CA SER A 110 5.79 -8.07 9.74
C SER A 110 4.72 -8.67 10.68
N SER A 111 4.65 -10.00 10.74
CA SER A 111 3.81 -10.68 11.69
C SER A 111 4.48 -10.58 13.07
N TYR A 112 3.83 -9.93 14.00
CA TYR A 112 4.26 -9.91 15.41
C TYR A 112 3.76 -11.16 16.17
N ALA A 113 3.20 -12.15 15.48
CA ALA A 113 2.72 -13.38 16.09
C ALA A 113 3.86 -14.10 16.82
N GLY A 114 3.65 -14.40 18.09
CA GLY A 114 4.65 -15.02 18.96
C GLY A 114 5.64 -14.07 19.63
N LEU A 115 5.67 -12.79 19.27
CA LEU A 115 6.46 -11.78 19.95
C LEU A 115 5.60 -11.06 21.00
N VAL A 116 5.86 -11.32 22.26
CA VAL A 116 5.22 -10.62 23.40
C VAL A 116 6.32 -9.92 24.18
N PRO A 117 6.75 -8.73 23.78
CA PRO A 117 7.76 -7.99 24.52
C PRO A 117 7.16 -7.49 25.85
N LYS A 118 8.01 -7.38 26.86
CA LYS A 118 7.65 -6.69 28.10
C LYS A 118 7.30 -5.23 27.77
N ALA A 119 6.28 -4.69 28.47
CA ALA A 119 5.94 -3.28 28.37
C ALA A 119 7.15 -2.40 28.69
N GLN A 120 7.44 -1.44 27.81
CA GLN A 120 8.54 -0.51 28.01
C GLN A 120 8.08 0.69 28.80
N ARG A 121 8.92 1.17 29.73
CA ARG A 121 8.68 2.34 30.57
C ARG A 121 7.30 2.34 31.23
N PRO A 122 6.95 1.33 32.05
CA PRO A 122 5.72 1.36 32.81
C PRO A 122 5.85 2.47 33.88
N ILE A 123 4.90 3.41 33.86
CA ILE A 123 4.82 4.51 34.81
C ILE A 123 3.49 4.39 35.54
N ALA A 124 3.52 4.52 36.87
CA ALA A 124 2.34 4.59 37.72
C ALA A 124 2.30 5.96 38.39
N GLU A 125 1.32 6.76 38.04
CA GLU A 125 1.13 8.10 38.60
C GLU A 125 -0.18 8.19 39.38
N PRO A 126 -0.21 8.75 40.60
CA PRO A 126 -1.45 9.02 41.25
C PRO A 126 -2.25 10.04 40.44
N SER A 127 -3.51 9.73 40.15
CA SER A 127 -4.36 10.64 39.37
C SER A 127 -4.70 11.90 40.17
N GLN A 128 -4.84 11.77 41.49
CA GLN A 128 -5.09 12.88 42.42
C GLN A 128 -4.71 12.42 43.81
N VAL A 129 -4.04 13.27 44.58
CA VAL A 129 -3.63 12.97 45.97
C VAL A 129 -4.87 12.61 46.80
N GLY A 130 -4.84 11.46 47.46
CA GLY A 130 -5.94 11.01 48.33
C GLY A 130 -7.13 10.37 47.62
N SER A 131 -7.16 10.30 46.29
CA SER A 131 -8.28 9.71 45.53
C SER A 131 -8.29 8.18 45.50
N GLY A 132 -7.20 7.52 45.86
CA GLY A 132 -7.01 6.07 45.67
C GLY A 132 -6.92 5.60 44.20
N ARG A 133 -6.87 6.54 43.25
CA ARG A 133 -6.77 6.24 41.83
C ARG A 133 -5.34 6.39 41.34
N VAL A 134 -4.89 5.42 40.54
CA VAL A 134 -3.58 5.41 39.88
C VAL A 134 -3.76 5.30 38.38
N THR A 135 -3.09 6.16 37.63
CA THR A 135 -3.02 6.07 36.17
C THR A 135 -1.78 5.28 35.81
N LEU A 136 -1.97 4.17 35.07
CA LEU A 136 -0.90 3.37 34.54
C LEU A 136 -0.65 3.74 33.07
N LYS A 137 0.58 4.05 32.75
CA LYS A 137 1.02 4.41 31.37
C LYS A 137 2.14 3.47 30.95
N THR A 138 2.20 3.16 29.68
CA THR A 138 3.31 2.44 29.05
C THR A 138 3.48 2.93 27.63
N ASP A 139 4.67 2.76 27.06
CA ASP A 139 4.90 3.09 25.66
C ASP A 139 4.07 2.19 24.76
N ALA A 140 3.52 2.78 23.69
CA ALA A 140 2.76 2.05 22.70
C ALA A 140 3.67 1.15 21.87
N TRP A 141 3.28 -0.11 21.68
CA TRP A 141 3.96 -1.03 20.77
C TRP A 141 3.06 -1.37 19.58
N ALA A 142 3.58 -1.22 18.36
CA ALA A 142 2.79 -1.33 17.12
C ALA A 142 2.13 -2.72 16.93
N GLY A 143 2.66 -3.77 17.54
CA GLY A 143 2.10 -5.12 17.51
C GLY A 143 1.07 -5.42 18.60
N ALA A 144 0.91 -4.55 19.60
CA ALA A 144 0.00 -4.78 20.72
C ALA A 144 -1.44 -4.46 20.33
N ARG A 145 -2.34 -5.39 20.57
CA ARG A 145 -3.79 -5.18 20.50
C ARG A 145 -4.41 -4.89 21.87
N MET A 146 -3.71 -5.27 22.93
CA MET A 146 -4.17 -5.18 24.31
C MET A 146 -2.97 -5.09 25.24
N TYR A 147 -3.11 -4.39 26.34
CA TYR A 147 -2.15 -4.34 27.44
C TYR A 147 -2.80 -4.91 28.69
N GLN A 148 -2.06 -5.79 29.40
CA GLN A 148 -2.50 -6.36 30.66
C GLN A 148 -1.63 -5.78 31.77
N TYR A 149 -2.28 -5.24 32.80
CA TYR A 149 -1.64 -4.73 33.98
C TYR A 149 -1.94 -5.65 35.19
N GLN A 150 -0.93 -5.91 35.97
CA GLN A 150 -1.04 -6.71 37.20
C GLN A 150 -0.56 -5.86 38.37
N PHE A 151 -1.22 -5.98 39.49
CA PHE A 151 -0.81 -5.34 40.74
C PHE A 151 -0.80 -6.37 41.88
N ARG A 152 0.03 -6.12 42.87
CA ARG A 152 0.08 -6.94 44.08
C ARG A 152 0.22 -6.04 45.31
N PRO A 153 -0.33 -6.45 46.47
CA PRO A 153 -0.09 -5.77 47.75
C PRO A 153 1.41 -5.84 48.10
N LYS A 154 1.92 -4.78 48.74
CA LYS A 154 3.29 -4.76 49.25
C LYS A 154 3.47 -5.85 50.30
N GLY A 155 4.42 -6.75 50.15
CA GLY A 155 4.70 -7.85 51.08
C GLY A 155 4.13 -9.22 50.69
N SER A 156 3.40 -9.36 49.56
CA SER A 156 3.03 -10.67 49.03
C SER A 156 4.17 -11.24 48.16
N GLU A 157 4.65 -12.43 48.53
CA GLU A 157 5.57 -13.17 47.67
C GLU A 157 4.83 -13.78 46.48
N LEU A 158 5.55 -13.93 45.36
CA LEU A 158 5.05 -14.68 44.19
C LEU A 158 5.30 -16.17 44.47
N GLU A 159 4.23 -16.96 44.53
CA GLU A 159 4.32 -18.40 44.37
C GLU A 159 4.52 -18.73 42.88
#